data_27a736952ff471af997674cf54478d16
#
_entry.id   27a736952ff471af997674cf54478d16
#
_cell.length_a   1.000
_cell.length_b   1.000
_cell.length_c   1.000
_cell.angle_alpha   90.00
_cell.angle_beta   90.00
_cell.angle_gamma   90.00
#
_symmetry.space_group_name_H-M   'P 1'
#
loop_
_entity.id
_entity.type
_entity.pdbx_description
1 polymer ?
#
loop_
_entity_poly.entity_id
_entity_poly.type
_entity_poly.pdbx_seq_one_letter_code
_entity_poly.pdbx_strand_id
1 'polypeptide(L)'
;MTTQNFRLTKVAFAVTIVALLGFATPSLATYALVWSDEFDGSSLDTGNWNIDIGNGCPDLCGWGNNELQYYRSQNVAVTGGNLVLTAKRENYGGNAFTSGKVHTRNKQSFLYGRVEMRAKIPTGGGMWPAFWMMPENSVYGGWASRGEIDIMESSNNTTQVGGALHFGGGWPDNTSTSDHHSLGGANFADEFHVYSVEWEPTVIRWYVDDVLYMTRVNSQWWSAGAPSNPLAPFDQEFYIILNTAVGGWYTGCTEPSCISADLPQEYLIDYVRVYQDVENIEPEVTITAPLTGSTLPAGGILIEADASDADGTVVKVEFYADGNLLGEDTTEPYSYNWTSVGDGCYLIEAKAIDDIGGEGTDGVEITVGAGCGQLPYYGTPMQLPARIEAEDYDLGGQNIAYYDTDAGNNGGQYRNEDVDIEGCSDADGGYNVGWLPVGEWLEYTVNVPVAGEYTIDVRSASPSLGGKCSISFGGQDKTGEISMPATGSWQTWASTSTTVQLEAGVQVMRFTPTYSGFNLNYIEITGDISAVVPGVDPAGYALHPCYPNPFNPMTTISYDLPAQTTVSLTVYDVAGKVVQ
;
A
#
# COMPACT_ATOMS: atom_id res chain seq x y z
N MET A 1 -10.96 -72.89 -2.35
CA MET A 1 -9.92 -71.88 -2.60
C MET A 1 -10.50 -70.86 -3.54
N THR A 2 -11.06 -69.79 -3.01
CA THR A 2 -11.70 -68.71 -3.78
C THR A 2 -10.93 -67.44 -3.44
N THR A 3 -10.09 -67.00 -4.38
CA THR A 3 -9.30 -65.78 -4.29
C THR A 3 -10.25 -64.59 -4.56
N GLN A 4 -10.53 -63.81 -3.55
CA GLN A 4 -11.17 -62.51 -3.73
C GLN A 4 -10.09 -61.44 -4.06
N ASN A 5 -10.19 -60.91 -5.27
CA ASN A 5 -9.40 -59.74 -5.68
C ASN A 5 -10.11 -58.46 -5.15
N PHE A 6 -9.52 -57.83 -4.15
CA PHE A 6 -9.87 -56.49 -3.73
C PHE A 6 -9.26 -55.47 -4.71
N ARG A 7 -10.12 -54.79 -5.49
CA ARG A 7 -9.72 -53.57 -6.24
C ARG A 7 -9.68 -52.44 -5.27
N LEU A 8 -8.51 -51.92 -4.93
CA LEU A 8 -8.29 -50.66 -4.25
C LEU A 8 -8.62 -49.52 -5.23
N THR A 9 -9.72 -48.82 -4.99
CA THR A 9 -10.04 -47.58 -5.71
C THR A 9 -9.16 -46.48 -5.15
N LYS A 10 -8.20 -46.00 -5.95
CA LYS A 10 -7.37 -44.84 -5.59
C LYS A 10 -8.25 -43.58 -5.66
N VAL A 11 -8.54 -42.98 -4.52
CA VAL A 11 -9.16 -41.66 -4.46
C VAL A 11 -7.99 -40.66 -4.40
N ALA A 12 -7.77 -39.94 -5.49
CA ALA A 12 -6.84 -38.83 -5.53
C ALA A 12 -7.59 -37.55 -5.09
N PHE A 13 -7.19 -36.98 -3.97
CA PHE A 13 -7.60 -35.62 -3.60
C PHE A 13 -6.61 -34.63 -4.17
N ALA A 14 -7.08 -33.72 -5.02
CA ALA A 14 -6.30 -32.57 -5.47
C ALA A 14 -6.48 -31.44 -4.46
N VAL A 15 -5.40 -31.07 -3.77
CA VAL A 15 -5.35 -29.87 -2.94
C VAL A 15 -4.88 -28.72 -3.81
N THR A 16 -5.78 -27.79 -4.10
CA THR A 16 -5.45 -26.57 -4.87
C THR A 16 -4.98 -25.50 -3.90
N ILE A 17 -3.70 -25.17 -3.95
CA ILE A 17 -3.15 -24.02 -3.21
C ILE A 17 -3.17 -22.83 -4.15
N VAL A 18 -3.99 -21.83 -3.84
CA VAL A 18 -3.88 -20.50 -4.43
C VAL A 18 -2.78 -19.78 -3.67
N ALA A 19 -1.56 -19.78 -4.19
CA ALA A 19 -0.53 -18.88 -3.70
C ALA A 19 -0.99 -17.46 -4.06
N LEU A 20 -1.48 -16.71 -3.09
CA LEU A 20 -1.53 -15.26 -3.17
C LEU A 20 -0.07 -14.78 -3.16
N LEU A 21 0.54 -14.75 -4.35
CA LEU A 21 1.68 -13.87 -4.55
C LEU A 21 1.13 -12.47 -4.23
N GLY A 22 1.63 -11.86 -3.19
CA GLY A 22 1.37 -10.46 -2.91
C GLY A 22 1.74 -9.69 -4.17
N PHE A 23 0.73 -9.35 -4.99
CA PHE A 23 0.89 -8.21 -5.84
C PHE A 23 1.02 -7.06 -4.84
N ALA A 24 2.08 -6.26 -5.01
CA ALA A 24 1.89 -4.86 -4.76
C ALA A 24 0.55 -4.53 -5.44
N THR A 25 -0.51 -4.37 -4.67
CA THR A 25 -1.69 -3.65 -5.16
C THR A 25 -1.10 -2.44 -5.83
N PRO A 26 -1.41 -2.11 -7.10
CA PRO A 26 -1.04 -0.81 -7.60
C PRO A 26 -1.53 0.11 -6.49
N SER A 27 -0.61 0.84 -5.89
CA SER A 27 -0.94 1.95 -5.01
C SER A 27 -2.03 2.68 -5.78
N LEU A 28 -3.26 2.70 -5.26
CA LEU A 28 -4.26 3.62 -5.78
C LEU A 28 -3.56 4.96 -5.67
N ALA A 29 -3.32 5.61 -6.82
CA ALA A 29 -2.67 6.89 -6.87
C ALA A 29 -3.28 7.75 -5.76
N THR A 30 -2.48 8.10 -4.77
CA THR A 30 -2.96 8.87 -3.63
C THR A 30 -2.93 10.31 -4.07
N TYR A 31 -4.08 10.81 -4.51
CA TYR A 31 -4.22 12.18 -4.97
C TYR A 31 -4.17 13.14 -3.79
N ALA A 32 -3.06 13.88 -3.65
CA ALA A 32 -2.98 15.02 -2.74
C ALA A 32 -3.48 16.29 -3.41
N LEU A 33 -4.13 17.17 -2.65
CA LEU A 33 -4.56 18.49 -3.10
C LEU A 33 -3.31 19.37 -3.34
N VAL A 34 -3.03 19.67 -4.61
CA VAL A 34 -1.87 20.49 -4.99
C VAL A 34 -2.23 21.94 -5.29
N TRP A 35 -3.49 22.22 -5.61
CA TRP A 35 -3.97 23.57 -5.86
C TRP A 35 -5.50 23.65 -5.69
N SER A 36 -5.98 24.77 -5.15
CA SER A 36 -7.41 25.08 -5.13
C SER A 36 -7.68 26.58 -5.18
N ASP A 37 -8.89 26.94 -5.58
CA ASP A 37 -9.52 28.22 -5.31
C ASP A 37 -10.94 27.95 -4.81
N GLU A 38 -11.18 28.29 -3.54
CA GLU A 38 -12.45 28.11 -2.83
C GLU A 38 -13.36 29.34 -2.97
N PHE A 39 -12.91 30.37 -3.66
CA PHE A 39 -13.62 31.64 -3.89
C PHE A 39 -14.17 32.31 -2.63
N ASP A 40 -13.52 32.12 -1.50
CA ASP A 40 -13.90 32.67 -0.19
C ASP A 40 -13.67 34.19 -0.08
N GLY A 41 -12.99 34.77 -1.06
CA GLY A 41 -12.67 36.19 -1.12
C GLY A 41 -13.86 37.10 -1.47
N SER A 42 -13.59 38.37 -1.64
CA SER A 42 -14.54 39.38 -2.14
C SER A 42 -14.27 39.82 -3.59
N SER A 43 -13.26 39.27 -4.22
CA SER A 43 -12.87 39.53 -5.61
C SER A 43 -12.08 38.34 -6.16
N LEU A 44 -12.12 38.18 -7.49
CA LEU A 44 -11.33 37.14 -8.17
C LEU A 44 -9.82 37.31 -7.85
N ASP A 45 -9.17 36.22 -7.47
CA ASP A 45 -7.73 36.23 -7.29
C ASP A 45 -7.03 36.35 -8.65
N THR A 46 -6.51 37.55 -8.91
CA THR A 46 -5.77 37.83 -10.15
C THR A 46 -4.36 37.20 -10.16
N GLY A 47 -3.89 36.59 -9.08
CA GLY A 47 -2.70 35.72 -9.06
C GLY A 47 -2.96 34.40 -9.77
N ASN A 48 -4.16 33.85 -9.63
CA ASN A 48 -4.58 32.57 -10.22
C ASN A 48 -5.35 32.73 -11.54
N TRP A 49 -6.16 33.77 -11.70
CA TRP A 49 -7.09 33.91 -12.80
C TRP A 49 -6.85 35.13 -13.67
N ASN A 50 -7.08 34.96 -14.98
CA ASN A 50 -7.27 36.03 -15.96
C ASN A 50 -8.75 36.12 -16.32
N ILE A 51 -9.19 37.31 -16.74
CA ILE A 51 -10.53 37.52 -17.30
C ILE A 51 -10.38 37.80 -18.79
N ASP A 52 -11.05 37.02 -19.63
CA ASP A 52 -11.15 37.31 -21.06
C ASP A 52 -12.09 38.50 -21.31
N ILE A 53 -11.69 39.39 -22.21
CA ILE A 53 -12.45 40.54 -22.64
C ILE A 53 -12.60 40.51 -24.15
N GLY A 54 -13.81 40.62 -24.66
CA GLY A 54 -14.05 40.69 -26.10
C GLY A 54 -15.04 39.65 -26.62
N ASN A 55 -15.16 39.60 -27.92
CA ASN A 55 -15.92 38.60 -28.67
C ASN A 55 -15.06 37.72 -29.57
N GLY A 56 -13.76 37.65 -29.26
CA GLY A 56 -12.75 36.87 -30.02
C GLY A 56 -12.22 37.57 -31.27
N CYS A 57 -12.81 38.67 -31.74
CA CYS A 57 -12.32 39.38 -32.90
C CYS A 57 -11.03 40.20 -32.59
N PRO A 58 -10.13 40.37 -33.58
CA PRO A 58 -10.25 39.93 -34.98
C PRO A 58 -9.82 38.48 -35.23
N ASP A 59 -9.09 37.83 -34.28
CA ASP A 59 -8.41 36.59 -34.55
C ASP A 59 -9.35 35.37 -34.56
N LEU A 60 -10.37 35.36 -33.68
CA LEU A 60 -11.28 34.24 -33.50
C LEU A 60 -12.70 34.75 -33.23
N CYS A 61 -13.29 35.46 -34.19
CA CYS A 61 -14.61 36.09 -34.02
C CYS A 61 -15.70 35.09 -33.61
N GLY A 62 -16.55 35.45 -32.62
CA GLY A 62 -17.52 34.53 -32.03
C GLY A 62 -16.85 33.32 -31.36
N TRP A 63 -15.62 33.52 -30.87
CA TRP A 63 -14.79 32.51 -30.21
C TRP A 63 -14.64 31.18 -31.01
N GLY A 64 -14.77 31.27 -32.34
CA GLY A 64 -14.70 30.15 -33.25
C GLY A 64 -15.98 29.33 -33.38
N ASN A 65 -17.01 29.59 -32.59
CA ASN A 65 -18.23 28.81 -32.49
C ASN A 65 -19.53 29.63 -32.85
N ASN A 66 -19.37 30.81 -33.43
CA ASN A 66 -20.48 31.78 -33.62
C ASN A 66 -21.23 32.15 -32.33
N GLU A 67 -20.50 32.24 -31.22
CA GLU A 67 -21.02 32.70 -29.95
C GLU A 67 -21.43 34.17 -30.02
N LEU A 68 -22.49 34.53 -29.29
CA LEU A 68 -23.18 35.81 -29.44
C LEU A 68 -22.82 36.85 -28.38
N GLN A 69 -22.12 36.47 -27.32
CA GLN A 69 -21.77 37.36 -26.21
C GLN A 69 -20.45 38.12 -26.46
N TYR A 70 -20.30 39.20 -25.72
CA TYR A 70 -19.06 39.89 -25.44
C TYR A 70 -18.67 39.60 -23.99
N TYR A 71 -17.49 39.01 -23.75
CA TYR A 71 -17.01 38.76 -22.38
C TYR A 71 -16.48 40.04 -21.74
N ARG A 72 -16.81 40.24 -20.45
CA ARG A 72 -16.50 41.47 -19.71
C ARG A 72 -16.16 41.16 -18.25
N SER A 73 -15.29 41.99 -17.65
CA SER A 73 -14.99 41.92 -16.21
C SER A 73 -16.22 42.19 -15.32
N GLN A 74 -17.18 42.99 -15.79
CA GLN A 74 -18.41 43.26 -15.05
C GLN A 74 -19.41 42.10 -14.99
N ASN A 75 -19.11 41.03 -15.69
CA ASN A 75 -19.86 39.78 -15.67
C ASN A 75 -19.19 38.70 -14.82
N VAL A 76 -18.07 39.03 -14.13
CA VAL A 76 -17.31 38.17 -13.24
C VAL A 76 -17.32 38.80 -11.85
N ALA A 77 -17.75 38.05 -10.85
CA ALA A 77 -17.76 38.47 -9.45
C ALA A 77 -17.40 37.30 -8.54
N VAL A 78 -16.80 37.58 -7.38
CA VAL A 78 -16.70 36.62 -6.27
C VAL A 78 -17.58 37.15 -5.15
N THR A 79 -18.60 36.38 -4.79
CA THR A 79 -19.59 36.79 -3.78
C THR A 79 -20.31 35.56 -3.21
N GLY A 80 -20.61 35.63 -1.91
CA GLY A 80 -21.33 34.54 -1.23
C GLY A 80 -20.57 33.20 -1.22
N GLY A 81 -19.22 33.21 -1.26
CA GLY A 81 -18.41 32.03 -1.33
C GLY A 81 -18.41 31.35 -2.71
N ASN A 82 -18.70 32.11 -3.79
CA ASN A 82 -18.71 31.56 -5.15
C ASN A 82 -18.07 32.53 -6.14
N LEU A 83 -17.42 31.98 -7.16
CA LEU A 83 -17.21 32.69 -8.41
C LEU A 83 -18.50 32.67 -9.20
N VAL A 84 -18.99 33.87 -9.62
CA VAL A 84 -20.22 34.05 -10.35
C VAL A 84 -19.92 34.60 -11.75
N LEU A 85 -20.24 33.82 -12.78
CA LEU A 85 -20.19 34.25 -14.17
C LEU A 85 -21.63 34.54 -14.65
N THR A 86 -21.94 35.82 -14.93
CA THR A 86 -23.30 36.24 -15.24
C THR A 86 -23.49 36.51 -16.73
N ALA A 87 -24.35 35.75 -17.38
CA ALA A 87 -24.80 36.02 -18.75
C ALA A 87 -26.00 37.02 -18.72
N LYS A 88 -25.94 38.09 -19.54
CA LYS A 88 -26.94 39.17 -19.57
C LYS A 88 -27.37 39.49 -20.99
N ARG A 89 -28.61 39.88 -21.15
CA ARG A 89 -29.09 40.54 -22.38
C ARG A 89 -28.74 42.03 -22.29
N GLU A 90 -27.61 42.37 -22.84
CA GLU A 90 -27.02 43.70 -22.76
C GLU A 90 -26.25 44.00 -24.05
N ASN A 91 -26.63 45.09 -24.74
CA ASN A 91 -25.90 45.51 -25.94
C ASN A 91 -24.56 46.12 -25.57
N TYR A 92 -23.47 45.48 -25.96
CA TYR A 92 -22.13 45.94 -25.73
C TYR A 92 -21.14 45.48 -26.81
N GLY A 93 -20.29 46.41 -27.29
CA GLY A 93 -19.25 46.09 -28.29
C GLY A 93 -19.77 45.51 -29.60
N GLY A 94 -21.04 45.81 -29.97
CA GLY A 94 -21.67 45.26 -31.17
C GLY A 94 -22.38 43.91 -30.96
N ASN A 95 -22.29 43.34 -29.76
CA ASN A 95 -22.95 42.09 -29.39
C ASN A 95 -24.26 42.39 -28.61
N ALA A 96 -25.26 41.49 -28.69
CA ALA A 96 -26.55 41.63 -28.01
C ALA A 96 -26.52 41.07 -26.57
N PHE A 97 -25.46 40.39 -26.21
CA PHE A 97 -25.28 39.73 -24.91
C PHE A 97 -23.88 40.01 -24.35
N THR A 98 -23.79 40.00 -23.02
CA THR A 98 -22.52 39.99 -22.29
C THR A 98 -22.43 38.76 -21.39
N SER A 99 -21.23 38.29 -21.10
CA SER A 99 -21.00 37.14 -20.20
C SER A 99 -19.62 37.21 -19.56
N GLY A 100 -19.30 36.19 -18.71
CA GLY A 100 -18.03 36.03 -18.04
C GLY A 100 -17.23 34.82 -18.56
N LYS A 101 -15.90 35.01 -18.68
CA LYS A 101 -14.93 33.94 -18.95
C LYS A 101 -13.65 34.22 -18.19
N VAL A 102 -13.17 33.21 -17.45
CA VAL A 102 -11.91 33.26 -16.71
C VAL A 102 -11.05 32.06 -17.05
N HIS A 103 -9.73 32.20 -16.89
CA HIS A 103 -8.80 31.12 -17.15
C HIS A 103 -7.50 31.28 -16.36
N THR A 104 -6.79 30.15 -16.15
CA THR A 104 -5.53 30.15 -15.37
C THR A 104 -4.27 30.24 -16.23
N ARG A 105 -4.35 30.42 -17.53
CA ARG A 105 -3.21 30.47 -18.47
C ARG A 105 -2.10 31.43 -18.03
N ASN A 106 -0.83 30.98 -18.10
CA ASN A 106 0.37 31.68 -17.63
C ASN A 106 0.38 31.96 -16.10
N LYS A 107 -0.44 31.24 -15.34
CA LYS A 107 -0.54 31.37 -13.88
C LYS A 107 -0.53 29.99 -13.22
N GLN A 108 -1.46 29.13 -13.59
CA GLN A 108 -1.57 27.76 -13.12
C GLN A 108 -1.84 26.84 -14.30
N SER A 109 -1.02 25.81 -14.43
CA SER A 109 -1.19 24.72 -15.40
C SER A 109 -0.77 23.40 -14.77
N PHE A 110 -1.37 22.31 -15.20
CA PHE A 110 -1.23 21.01 -14.58
C PHE A 110 -0.98 19.95 -15.64
N LEU A 111 -0.15 18.97 -15.32
CA LEU A 111 0.05 17.76 -16.11
C LEU A 111 -0.43 16.59 -15.27
N TYR A 112 -1.48 15.92 -15.73
CA TYR A 112 -2.14 14.80 -15.05
C TYR A 112 -2.78 15.16 -13.69
N GLY A 113 -3.50 14.22 -13.11
CA GLY A 113 -4.18 14.37 -11.84
C GLY A 113 -5.70 14.37 -11.95
N ARG A 114 -6.37 14.64 -10.84
CA ARG A 114 -7.83 14.87 -10.79
C ARG A 114 -8.09 16.36 -10.75
N VAL A 115 -8.84 16.85 -11.73
CA VAL A 115 -9.27 18.25 -11.81
C VAL A 115 -10.79 18.28 -11.60
N GLU A 116 -11.24 18.98 -10.56
CA GLU A 116 -12.65 19.02 -10.20
C GLU A 116 -13.16 20.42 -9.93
N MET A 117 -14.44 20.61 -10.15
CA MET A 117 -15.19 21.83 -9.86
C MET A 117 -16.51 21.46 -9.23
N ARG A 118 -16.89 22.15 -8.16
CA ARG A 118 -18.26 22.11 -7.65
C ARG A 118 -19.02 23.35 -8.12
N ALA A 119 -20.11 23.13 -8.84
CA ALA A 119 -20.84 24.24 -9.44
C ALA A 119 -22.33 23.96 -9.65
N LYS A 120 -23.11 25.06 -9.70
CA LYS A 120 -24.48 25.08 -10.16
C LYS A 120 -24.53 25.84 -11.48
N ILE A 121 -24.96 25.18 -12.55
CA ILE A 121 -24.86 25.69 -13.91
C ILE A 121 -26.10 26.49 -14.32
N PRO A 122 -25.98 27.52 -15.23
CA PRO A 122 -27.10 28.25 -15.78
C PRO A 122 -27.92 27.37 -16.73
N THR A 123 -29.21 27.72 -16.94
CA THR A 123 -30.13 26.97 -17.79
C THR A 123 -30.93 27.88 -18.73
N GLY A 124 -31.51 27.30 -19.76
CA GLY A 124 -32.36 27.95 -20.72
C GLY A 124 -31.80 27.99 -22.14
N GLY A 125 -32.70 28.12 -23.12
CA GLY A 125 -32.30 28.01 -24.53
C GLY A 125 -31.25 29.05 -24.93
N GLY A 126 -30.11 28.51 -25.44
CA GLY A 126 -28.95 29.28 -25.82
C GLY A 126 -27.89 29.46 -24.75
N MET A 127 -28.08 28.89 -23.52
CA MET A 127 -27.00 28.87 -22.52
C MET A 127 -26.01 27.72 -22.79
N TRP A 128 -24.71 28.02 -22.60
CA TRP A 128 -23.63 27.06 -22.79
C TRP A 128 -22.55 27.30 -21.72
N PRO A 129 -22.73 26.77 -20.51
CA PRO A 129 -21.69 26.72 -19.50
C PRO A 129 -20.63 25.67 -19.83
N ALA A 130 -19.37 26.00 -19.55
CA ALA A 130 -18.25 25.09 -19.76
C ALA A 130 -17.21 25.18 -18.64
N PHE A 131 -16.66 24.01 -18.31
CA PHE A 131 -15.46 23.77 -17.51
C PHE A 131 -14.55 22.87 -18.32
N TRP A 132 -13.43 23.41 -18.77
CA TRP A 132 -12.58 22.77 -19.77
C TRP A 132 -11.14 23.21 -19.64
N MET A 133 -10.26 22.56 -20.38
CA MET A 133 -8.82 22.80 -20.31
C MET A 133 -8.20 22.88 -21.71
N MET A 134 -7.21 23.75 -21.83
CA MET A 134 -6.40 23.90 -23.02
C MET A 134 -4.93 23.81 -22.66
N PRO A 135 -4.06 23.32 -23.59
CA PRO A 135 -2.64 23.24 -23.32
C PRO A 135 -2.02 24.63 -23.13
N GLU A 136 -1.16 24.73 -22.10
CA GLU A 136 -0.44 25.98 -21.77
C GLU A 136 0.41 26.45 -22.94
N ASN A 137 1.04 25.49 -23.63
CA ASN A 137 1.88 25.71 -24.81
C ASN A 137 1.30 25.00 -26.04
N SER A 138 1.63 25.49 -27.23
CA SER A 138 1.20 24.87 -28.49
C SER A 138 2.25 23.87 -29.00
N VAL A 139 2.68 22.91 -28.16
CA VAL A 139 3.77 21.96 -28.46
C VAL A 139 3.46 21.16 -29.73
N TYR A 140 2.21 20.75 -29.91
CA TYR A 140 1.77 19.90 -31.03
C TYR A 140 1.06 20.68 -32.16
N GLY A 141 1.19 22.03 -32.19
CA GLY A 141 0.69 22.86 -33.28
C GLY A 141 -0.64 23.57 -32.96
N GLY A 142 -1.50 23.71 -33.98
CA GLY A 142 -2.79 24.42 -33.83
C GLY A 142 -3.86 23.56 -33.18
N TRP A 143 -5.04 24.16 -32.92
CA TRP A 143 -6.23 23.43 -32.49
C TRP A 143 -6.71 22.52 -33.65
N ALA A 144 -7.10 21.22 -33.43
CA ALA A 144 -7.10 20.50 -32.17
C ALA A 144 -5.91 19.56 -32.02
N SER A 145 -4.88 19.63 -32.90
CA SER A 145 -3.72 18.73 -32.80
C SER A 145 -2.96 18.91 -31.48
N ARG A 146 -3.09 20.05 -30.81
CA ARG A 146 -2.54 20.32 -29.47
C ARG A 146 -3.39 19.83 -28.30
N GLY A 147 -4.61 19.31 -28.56
CA GLY A 147 -5.52 18.79 -27.57
C GLY A 147 -6.46 19.85 -26.94
N GLU A 148 -7.60 19.37 -26.44
CA GLU A 148 -8.56 20.06 -25.59
C GLU A 148 -9.27 19.01 -24.74
N ILE A 149 -9.47 19.29 -23.46
CA ILE A 149 -10.19 18.42 -22.51
C ILE A 149 -11.39 19.18 -21.99
N ASP A 150 -12.60 18.76 -22.36
CA ASP A 150 -13.84 19.31 -21.84
C ASP A 150 -14.29 18.45 -20.67
N ILE A 151 -14.22 19.01 -19.46
CA ILE A 151 -14.58 18.30 -18.23
C ILE A 151 -16.09 18.30 -18.06
N MET A 152 -16.72 19.46 -18.27
CA MET A 152 -18.17 19.62 -18.24
C MET A 152 -18.62 20.67 -19.25
N GLU A 153 -19.50 20.27 -20.14
CA GLU A 153 -20.28 21.16 -20.99
C GLU A 153 -21.76 20.83 -20.89
N SER A 154 -22.60 21.85 -20.98
CA SER A 154 -24.03 21.66 -21.12
C SER A 154 -24.63 22.71 -22.08
N SER A 155 -25.74 22.38 -22.68
CA SER A 155 -26.45 23.34 -23.56
C SER A 155 -27.94 23.32 -23.31
N ASN A 156 -28.52 24.51 -23.43
CA ASN A 156 -29.98 24.74 -23.39
C ASN A 156 -30.66 24.30 -22.07
N ASN A 157 -31.21 23.10 -22.01
CA ASN A 157 -32.09 22.66 -20.92
C ASN A 157 -31.38 22.00 -19.72
N THR A 158 -30.05 21.83 -19.78
CA THR A 158 -29.22 21.29 -18.69
C THR A 158 -29.68 19.97 -18.03
N THR A 159 -30.44 19.14 -18.75
CA THR A 159 -30.82 17.79 -18.29
C THR A 159 -29.71 16.76 -18.52
N GLN A 160 -28.69 17.18 -19.27
CA GLN A 160 -27.48 16.42 -19.55
C GLN A 160 -26.26 17.32 -19.48
N VAL A 161 -25.16 16.77 -19.01
CA VAL A 161 -23.81 17.34 -19.13
C VAL A 161 -22.96 16.37 -19.91
N GLY A 162 -21.96 16.86 -20.63
CA GLY A 162 -21.04 16.05 -21.40
C GLY A 162 -19.60 16.38 -21.10
N GLY A 163 -18.72 15.40 -21.34
CA GLY A 163 -17.30 15.58 -21.44
C GLY A 163 -16.83 15.23 -22.86
N ALA A 164 -15.71 15.80 -23.26
CA ALA A 164 -15.14 15.54 -24.58
C ALA A 164 -13.61 15.62 -24.58
N LEU A 165 -13.02 15.04 -25.61
CA LEU A 165 -11.65 15.30 -26.04
C LEU A 165 -11.69 15.79 -27.49
N HIS A 166 -10.96 16.88 -27.77
CA HIS A 166 -10.67 17.31 -29.13
C HIS A 166 -9.18 17.11 -29.42
N PHE A 167 -8.87 16.45 -30.55
CA PHE A 167 -7.52 16.03 -30.89
C PHE A 167 -7.33 15.78 -32.39
N GLY A 168 -6.23 15.20 -32.80
CA GLY A 168 -5.99 14.75 -34.17
C GLY A 168 -5.21 15.76 -34.99
N GLY A 169 -5.76 16.18 -36.12
CA GLY A 169 -5.18 17.21 -37.00
C GLY A 169 -5.54 18.63 -36.60
N GLY A 170 -4.95 19.61 -37.23
CA GLY A 170 -5.43 20.97 -37.19
C GLY A 170 -6.75 21.12 -37.95
N TRP A 171 -7.56 22.15 -37.61
CA TRP A 171 -8.80 22.43 -38.34
C TRP A 171 -8.58 22.53 -39.86
N PRO A 172 -9.39 21.87 -40.72
CA PRO A 172 -10.60 21.11 -40.41
C PRO A 172 -10.38 19.58 -40.22
N ASP A 173 -9.14 19.11 -40.11
CA ASP A 173 -8.79 17.68 -40.03
C ASP A 173 -8.78 17.18 -38.57
N ASN A 174 -9.42 17.93 -37.69
CA ASN A 174 -9.59 17.55 -36.26
C ASN A 174 -10.63 16.44 -36.08
N THR A 175 -10.53 15.76 -34.95
CA THR A 175 -11.54 14.79 -34.48
C THR A 175 -11.84 15.01 -33.03
N SER A 176 -12.96 14.42 -32.55
CA SER A 176 -13.34 14.45 -31.14
C SER A 176 -13.99 13.16 -30.71
N THR A 177 -14.04 12.94 -29.41
CA THR A 177 -14.84 11.88 -28.78
C THR A 177 -15.50 12.45 -27.54
N SER A 178 -16.78 12.13 -27.33
CA SER A 178 -17.58 12.63 -26.20
C SER A 178 -18.53 11.58 -25.67
N ASP A 179 -19.05 11.81 -24.47
CA ASP A 179 -20.19 11.11 -23.89
C ASP A 179 -20.96 12.05 -22.97
N HIS A 180 -22.15 11.65 -22.53
CA HIS A 180 -23.05 12.46 -21.73
C HIS A 180 -23.55 11.71 -20.50
N HIS A 181 -23.75 12.45 -19.42
CA HIS A 181 -24.38 11.98 -18.18
C HIS A 181 -25.71 12.69 -17.94
N SER A 182 -26.71 11.97 -17.39
CA SER A 182 -28.00 12.52 -17.01
C SER A 182 -28.44 12.02 -15.63
N LEU A 183 -29.13 12.87 -14.89
CA LEU A 183 -29.63 12.58 -13.53
C LEU A 183 -31.01 11.88 -13.53
N GLY A 184 -31.36 11.14 -14.60
CA GLY A 184 -32.63 10.42 -14.65
C GLY A 184 -33.90 11.31 -14.66
N GLY A 185 -33.77 12.55 -15.11
CA GLY A 185 -34.87 13.53 -15.25
C GLY A 185 -34.79 14.74 -14.33
N ALA A 186 -33.82 14.79 -13.39
CA ALA A 186 -33.49 16.02 -12.67
C ALA A 186 -32.63 16.95 -13.55
N ASN A 187 -32.51 18.20 -13.15
CA ASN A 187 -31.80 19.23 -13.91
C ASN A 187 -30.52 19.63 -13.15
N PHE A 188 -29.40 19.65 -13.84
CA PHE A 188 -28.12 20.10 -13.28
C PHE A 188 -28.10 21.58 -12.84
N ALA A 189 -29.09 22.37 -13.24
CA ALA A 189 -29.27 23.75 -12.78
C ALA A 189 -30.01 23.85 -11.44
N ASP A 190 -30.54 22.75 -10.88
CA ASP A 190 -31.34 22.81 -9.64
C ASP A 190 -30.43 22.88 -8.39
N GLU A 191 -29.30 22.16 -8.38
CA GLU A 191 -28.38 22.06 -7.25
C GLU A 191 -26.92 22.20 -7.68
N PHE A 192 -26.01 22.23 -6.71
CA PHE A 192 -24.57 22.12 -6.96
C PHE A 192 -24.18 20.67 -7.17
N HIS A 193 -23.38 20.42 -8.21
CA HIS A 193 -22.82 19.13 -8.54
C HIS A 193 -21.30 19.23 -8.64
N VAL A 194 -20.59 18.11 -8.41
CA VAL A 194 -19.14 17.98 -8.61
C VAL A 194 -18.88 17.38 -9.97
N TYR A 195 -18.17 18.11 -10.82
CA TYR A 195 -17.73 17.68 -12.14
C TYR A 195 -16.24 17.48 -12.12
N SER A 196 -15.76 16.31 -12.53
CA SER A 196 -14.33 16.04 -12.47
C SER A 196 -13.82 15.16 -13.60
N VAL A 197 -12.52 15.26 -13.86
CA VAL A 197 -11.75 14.37 -14.71
C VAL A 197 -10.58 13.82 -13.91
N GLU A 198 -10.33 12.51 -14.04
CA GLU A 198 -9.07 11.88 -13.66
C GLU A 198 -8.26 11.67 -14.95
N TRP A 199 -7.12 12.31 -15.01
CA TRP A 199 -6.28 12.35 -16.18
C TRP A 199 -4.91 11.75 -15.86
N GLU A 200 -4.65 10.59 -16.45
CA GLU A 200 -3.42 9.82 -16.33
C GLU A 200 -2.76 9.68 -17.72
N PRO A 201 -1.49 9.30 -17.82
CA PRO A 201 -0.77 9.21 -19.11
C PRO A 201 -1.47 8.41 -20.20
N THR A 202 -2.18 7.33 -19.82
CA THR A 202 -2.76 6.38 -20.78
C THR A 202 -4.28 6.32 -20.74
N VAL A 203 -4.92 7.02 -19.79
CA VAL A 203 -6.37 6.97 -19.60
C VAL A 203 -6.90 8.27 -19.01
N ILE A 204 -8.08 8.69 -19.48
CA ILE A 204 -8.82 9.83 -18.94
C ILE A 204 -10.23 9.36 -18.61
N ARG A 205 -10.73 9.70 -17.41
CA ARG A 205 -12.05 9.31 -16.89
C ARG A 205 -12.82 10.54 -16.45
N TRP A 206 -14.12 10.58 -16.72
CA TRP A 206 -15.02 11.70 -16.36
C TRP A 206 -16.06 11.24 -15.35
N TYR A 207 -16.31 12.09 -14.37
CA TYR A 207 -17.24 11.83 -13.28
C TYR A 207 -18.21 13.00 -13.07
N VAL A 208 -19.39 12.67 -12.59
CA VAL A 208 -20.32 13.62 -11.98
C VAL A 208 -20.74 13.06 -10.63
N ASP A 209 -20.56 13.83 -9.55
CA ASP A 209 -20.81 13.39 -8.18
C ASP A 209 -20.18 12.02 -7.88
N ASP A 210 -18.92 11.86 -8.28
CA ASP A 210 -18.11 10.64 -8.20
C ASP A 210 -18.66 9.42 -8.99
N VAL A 211 -19.68 9.62 -9.82
CA VAL A 211 -20.19 8.58 -10.72
C VAL A 211 -19.44 8.63 -12.05
N LEU A 212 -18.64 7.61 -12.33
CA LEU A 212 -17.93 7.44 -13.61
C LEU A 212 -18.93 7.28 -14.75
N TYR A 213 -18.85 8.12 -15.81
CA TYR A 213 -19.72 7.99 -16.97
C TYR A 213 -18.98 7.88 -18.31
N MET A 214 -17.71 8.29 -18.38
CA MET A 214 -16.92 8.17 -19.60
C MET A 214 -15.47 7.78 -19.28
N THR A 215 -14.90 6.90 -20.10
CA THR A 215 -13.47 6.54 -20.08
C THR A 215 -12.91 6.59 -21.50
N ARG A 216 -11.72 7.18 -21.67
CA ARG A 216 -10.95 7.15 -22.91
C ARG A 216 -9.53 6.70 -22.62
N VAL A 217 -8.98 5.87 -23.51
CA VAL A 217 -7.61 5.35 -23.39
C VAL A 217 -6.75 5.85 -24.55
N ASN A 218 -5.43 5.86 -24.36
CA ASN A 218 -4.48 6.45 -25.32
C ASN A 218 -4.51 5.85 -26.74
N SER A 219 -5.09 4.67 -26.93
CA SER A 219 -5.34 4.11 -28.26
C SER A 219 -6.51 4.77 -29.00
N GLN A 220 -7.27 5.66 -28.34
CA GLN A 220 -8.43 6.36 -28.89
C GLN A 220 -8.15 7.83 -29.24
N TRP A 221 -6.93 8.31 -28.99
CA TRP A 221 -6.50 9.66 -29.38
C TRP A 221 -5.15 9.63 -30.09
N TRP A 222 -4.80 10.71 -30.76
CA TRP A 222 -3.54 10.90 -31.48
C TRP A 222 -3.32 12.38 -31.78
N SER A 223 -2.11 12.77 -32.15
CA SER A 223 -1.81 14.12 -32.62
C SER A 223 -1.02 14.08 -33.93
N ALA A 224 -1.46 14.87 -34.92
CA ALA A 224 -0.70 15.07 -36.14
C ALA A 224 0.64 15.76 -35.89
N GLY A 225 0.77 16.52 -34.81
CA GLY A 225 2.01 17.17 -34.38
C GLY A 225 3.06 16.20 -33.82
N ALA A 226 2.64 14.98 -33.41
CA ALA A 226 3.52 13.95 -32.86
C ALA A 226 2.99 12.53 -33.15
N PRO A 227 2.96 12.08 -34.42
CA PRO A 227 2.26 10.85 -34.82
C PRO A 227 2.89 9.56 -34.25
N SER A 228 4.11 9.61 -33.73
CA SER A 228 4.78 8.48 -33.09
C SER A 228 4.69 8.48 -31.55
N ASN A 229 4.10 9.52 -30.97
CA ASN A 229 3.91 9.62 -29.54
C ASN A 229 2.48 9.19 -29.15
N PRO A 230 2.28 8.01 -28.53
CA PRO A 230 0.95 7.51 -28.21
C PRO A 230 0.27 8.28 -27.07
N LEU A 231 0.97 9.14 -26.35
CA LEU A 231 0.42 9.96 -25.27
C LEU A 231 -0.04 11.34 -25.76
N ALA A 232 0.51 11.81 -26.91
CA ALA A 232 0.12 13.10 -27.46
C ALA A 232 -1.33 13.11 -27.95
N PRO A 233 -2.05 14.23 -27.75
CA PRO A 233 -1.59 15.53 -27.28
C PRO A 233 -1.73 15.77 -25.77
N PHE A 234 -2.12 14.76 -24.99
CA PHE A 234 -2.50 14.88 -23.58
C PHE A 234 -1.33 14.59 -22.60
N ASP A 235 -0.10 14.77 -23.02
CA ASP A 235 1.14 14.61 -22.25
C ASP A 235 1.91 15.94 -22.07
N GLN A 236 1.18 17.02 -21.93
CA GLN A 236 1.69 18.37 -21.67
C GLN A 236 0.78 19.09 -20.67
N GLU A 237 1.26 20.18 -20.09
CA GLU A 237 0.49 20.97 -19.15
C GLU A 237 -0.72 21.66 -19.78
N PHE A 238 -1.85 21.59 -19.09
CA PHE A 238 -3.10 22.26 -19.47
C PHE A 238 -3.53 23.27 -18.41
N TYR A 239 -4.05 24.41 -18.84
CA TYR A 239 -4.65 25.41 -17.98
C TYR A 239 -6.18 25.30 -18.00
N ILE A 240 -6.83 25.76 -16.93
CA ILE A 240 -8.27 25.65 -16.69
C ILE A 240 -9.00 26.86 -17.28
N ILE A 241 -10.19 26.64 -17.83
CA ILE A 241 -11.08 27.67 -18.37
C ILE A 241 -12.51 27.45 -17.85
N LEU A 242 -13.12 28.52 -17.39
CA LEU A 242 -14.52 28.58 -16.94
C LEU A 242 -15.25 29.68 -17.71
N ASN A 243 -16.36 29.35 -18.35
CA ASN A 243 -17.15 30.35 -19.04
C ASN A 243 -18.63 29.98 -19.18
N THR A 244 -19.47 30.97 -19.44
CA THR A 244 -20.80 30.76 -19.96
C THR A 244 -20.92 31.46 -21.32
N ALA A 245 -20.95 30.68 -22.40
CA ALA A 245 -21.24 31.18 -23.72
C ALA A 245 -22.76 31.41 -23.89
N VAL A 246 -23.14 32.32 -24.77
CA VAL A 246 -24.53 32.58 -25.17
C VAL A 246 -24.67 32.32 -26.66
N GLY A 247 -25.50 31.36 -27.02
CA GLY A 247 -25.62 30.92 -28.40
C GLY A 247 -24.44 30.08 -28.86
N GLY A 248 -24.21 30.04 -30.15
CA GLY A 248 -23.15 29.24 -30.79
C GLY A 248 -23.64 27.93 -31.38
N TRP A 249 -22.76 27.28 -32.12
CA TRP A 249 -23.10 26.04 -32.84
C TRP A 249 -23.54 24.91 -31.91
N TYR A 250 -22.94 24.77 -30.73
CA TYR A 250 -23.27 23.70 -29.79
C TYR A 250 -24.71 23.81 -29.25
N THR A 251 -25.24 25.05 -29.11
CA THR A 251 -26.63 25.26 -28.69
C THR A 251 -27.62 25.17 -29.87
N GLY A 252 -27.13 25.17 -31.10
CA GLY A 252 -27.94 25.30 -32.32
C GLY A 252 -28.50 26.71 -32.55
N CYS A 253 -28.03 27.71 -31.80
CA CYS A 253 -28.55 29.05 -31.77
C CYS A 253 -27.45 30.08 -32.09
N THR A 254 -27.40 30.56 -33.33
CA THR A 254 -26.37 31.48 -33.82
C THR A 254 -26.89 32.92 -34.08
N GLU A 255 -28.16 33.20 -33.71
CA GLU A 255 -28.80 34.49 -33.86
C GLU A 255 -29.42 34.95 -32.55
N PRO A 256 -29.40 36.23 -32.20
CA PRO A 256 -29.96 36.76 -30.95
C PRO A 256 -31.43 36.43 -30.69
N SER A 257 -32.20 36.20 -31.75
CA SER A 257 -33.64 35.91 -31.67
C SER A 257 -33.98 34.51 -31.17
N CYS A 258 -33.04 33.57 -31.25
CA CYS A 258 -33.26 32.18 -30.78
C CYS A 258 -32.87 32.00 -29.32
N ILE A 259 -32.25 32.97 -28.65
CA ILE A 259 -31.95 32.91 -27.23
C ILE A 259 -33.23 33.08 -26.41
N SER A 260 -33.71 31.99 -25.83
CA SER A 260 -34.94 31.95 -25.03
C SER A 260 -34.71 31.83 -23.52
N ALA A 261 -33.45 31.76 -23.08
CA ALA A 261 -33.11 31.81 -21.67
C ALA A 261 -33.64 33.12 -21.03
N ASP A 262 -34.21 33.01 -19.83
CA ASP A 262 -34.60 34.14 -19.01
C ASP A 262 -33.35 34.75 -18.35
N LEU A 263 -32.80 35.78 -18.98
CA LEU A 263 -31.56 36.43 -18.57
C LEU A 263 -31.82 37.58 -17.57
N PRO A 264 -30.98 37.77 -16.52
CA PRO A 264 -29.64 37.16 -16.36
C PRO A 264 -29.69 35.73 -15.90
N GLN A 265 -28.70 34.94 -16.34
CA GLN A 265 -28.39 33.60 -15.84
C GLN A 265 -27.01 33.63 -15.19
N GLU A 266 -26.84 32.89 -14.12
CA GLU A 266 -25.62 32.84 -13.34
C GLU A 266 -25.04 31.42 -13.33
N TYR A 267 -23.75 31.30 -13.55
CA TYR A 267 -22.94 30.12 -13.32
C TYR A 267 -22.25 30.32 -11.98
N LEU A 268 -22.66 29.56 -10.97
CA LEU A 268 -22.15 29.63 -9.61
C LEU A 268 -21.11 28.52 -9.42
N ILE A 269 -19.87 28.90 -9.18
CA ILE A 269 -18.76 27.98 -8.96
C ILE A 269 -18.30 28.12 -7.51
N ASP A 270 -18.47 27.05 -6.71
CA ASP A 270 -18.15 26.99 -5.30
C ASP A 270 -16.64 26.84 -5.09
N TYR A 271 -16.04 25.88 -5.81
CA TYR A 271 -14.59 25.71 -5.82
C TYR A 271 -14.08 25.09 -7.14
N VAL A 272 -12.78 25.25 -7.36
CA VAL A 272 -11.99 24.46 -8.31
C VAL A 272 -10.80 23.89 -7.56
N ARG A 273 -10.57 22.58 -7.70
CA ARG A 273 -9.50 21.85 -7.01
C ARG A 273 -8.73 20.97 -7.97
N VAL A 274 -7.45 20.86 -7.76
CA VAL A 274 -6.57 19.97 -8.51
C VAL A 274 -5.81 19.09 -7.53
N TYR A 275 -5.90 17.80 -7.76
CA TYR A 275 -5.19 16.78 -7.00
C TYR A 275 -4.23 16.07 -7.95
N GLN A 276 -3.02 15.80 -7.50
CA GLN A 276 -2.03 15.04 -8.27
C GLN A 276 -1.52 13.86 -7.46
N ASP A 277 -1.05 12.86 -8.19
CA ASP A 277 -0.31 11.76 -7.58
C ASP A 277 1.02 12.32 -7.07
N VAL A 278 1.18 12.30 -5.77
CA VAL A 278 2.43 12.67 -5.12
C VAL A 278 3.10 11.41 -4.61
N GLU A 279 4.39 11.28 -4.87
CA GLU A 279 5.18 10.25 -4.21
C GLU A 279 5.12 10.52 -2.71
N ASN A 280 4.41 9.67 -1.98
CA ASN A 280 4.31 9.79 -0.53
C ASN A 280 5.63 9.34 0.12
N ILE A 281 6.15 10.16 1.02
CA ILE A 281 7.20 9.75 1.95
C ILE A 281 6.49 9.23 3.19
N GLU A 282 6.69 7.95 3.50
CA GLU A 282 6.10 7.33 4.70
C GLU A 282 6.53 8.10 5.96
N PRO A 283 5.63 8.30 6.94
CA PRO A 283 5.97 9.00 8.17
C PRO A 283 6.99 8.22 8.99
N GLU A 284 7.90 8.93 9.65
CA GLU A 284 8.80 8.36 10.64
C GLU A 284 8.12 8.34 12.02
N VAL A 285 8.25 7.23 12.75
CA VAL A 285 7.77 7.10 14.14
C VAL A 285 8.84 6.46 14.99
N THR A 286 8.95 6.87 16.25
CA THR A 286 9.87 6.29 17.23
C THR A 286 9.20 6.23 18.59
N ILE A 287 9.17 5.04 19.21
CA ILE A 287 8.72 4.86 20.59
C ILE A 287 9.77 5.45 21.53
N THR A 288 9.41 6.47 22.27
CA THR A 288 10.29 7.16 23.23
C THR A 288 10.19 6.62 24.64
N ALA A 289 9.05 5.97 24.96
CA ALA A 289 8.86 5.23 26.20
C ALA A 289 7.78 4.12 26.01
N PRO A 290 7.96 2.94 26.63
CA PRO A 290 9.18 2.46 27.28
C PRO A 290 10.31 2.17 26.29
N LEU A 291 11.56 2.15 26.75
CA LEU A 291 12.70 1.78 25.90
C LEU A 291 12.77 0.26 25.73
N THR A 292 13.31 -0.20 24.62
CA THR A 292 13.61 -1.62 24.37
C THR A 292 14.40 -2.22 25.54
N GLY A 293 14.03 -3.43 25.97
CA GLY A 293 14.64 -4.15 27.09
C GLY A 293 14.21 -3.65 28.49
N SER A 294 13.29 -2.70 28.58
CA SER A 294 12.80 -2.20 29.87
C SER A 294 12.08 -3.28 30.65
N THR A 295 12.37 -3.37 31.97
CA THR A 295 11.58 -4.18 32.91
C THR A 295 10.69 -3.27 33.75
N LEU A 296 9.38 -3.46 33.64
CA LEU A 296 8.34 -2.62 34.25
C LEU A 296 7.50 -3.43 35.25
N PRO A 297 6.97 -2.80 36.28
CA PRO A 297 6.02 -3.49 37.18
C PRO A 297 4.70 -3.78 36.43
N ALA A 298 4.02 -4.85 36.79
CA ALA A 298 2.67 -5.11 36.33
C ALA A 298 1.72 -3.97 36.71
N GLY A 299 0.81 -3.59 35.80
CA GLY A 299 -0.14 -2.49 36.05
C GLY A 299 -0.37 -1.62 34.82
N GLY A 300 -0.31 -0.30 34.97
CA GLY A 300 -0.43 0.65 33.87
C GLY A 300 0.94 0.98 33.24
N ILE A 301 1.03 0.96 31.92
CA ILE A 301 2.23 1.34 31.17
C ILE A 301 1.85 2.50 30.26
N LEU A 302 2.54 3.63 30.39
CA LEU A 302 2.44 4.74 29.45
C LEU A 302 3.37 4.46 28.29
N ILE A 303 2.80 4.44 27.07
CA ILE A 303 3.53 4.33 25.82
C ILE A 303 3.58 5.75 25.23
N GLU A 304 4.75 6.22 24.86
CA GLU A 304 4.96 7.53 24.25
C GLU A 304 5.72 7.34 22.94
N ALA A 305 5.35 8.09 21.91
CA ALA A 305 6.01 8.06 20.61
C ALA A 305 6.14 9.47 20.04
N ASP A 306 7.25 9.72 19.38
CA ASP A 306 7.45 10.87 18.50
C ASP A 306 7.19 10.41 17.05
N ALA A 307 6.42 11.18 16.29
CA ALA A 307 6.18 10.90 14.88
C ALA A 307 6.24 12.19 14.06
N SER A 308 6.75 12.10 12.85
CA SER A 308 6.87 13.23 11.90
C SER A 308 6.75 12.73 10.48
N ASP A 309 6.30 13.61 9.61
CA ASP A 309 6.20 13.37 8.18
C ASP A 309 6.95 14.46 7.40
N ALA A 310 7.71 14.07 6.37
CA ALA A 310 8.60 14.97 5.64
C ALA A 310 7.87 15.77 4.55
N ASP A 311 6.76 15.28 4.02
CA ASP A 311 6.01 15.90 2.92
C ASP A 311 4.53 16.12 3.24
N GLY A 312 4.07 15.71 4.46
CA GLY A 312 2.69 15.85 4.91
C GLY A 312 2.55 16.09 6.41
N THR A 313 1.51 15.53 6.99
CA THR A 313 1.23 15.59 8.43
C THR A 313 0.81 14.23 8.96
N VAL A 314 1.33 13.83 10.11
CA VAL A 314 0.85 12.64 10.83
C VAL A 314 -0.55 12.91 11.36
N VAL A 315 -1.54 12.15 10.89
CA VAL A 315 -2.95 12.30 11.33
C VAL A 315 -3.27 11.50 12.58
N LYS A 316 -2.53 10.41 12.84
CA LYS A 316 -2.65 9.61 14.06
C LYS A 316 -1.45 8.67 14.25
N VAL A 317 -1.28 8.22 15.50
CA VAL A 317 -0.43 7.10 15.86
C VAL A 317 -1.29 6.01 16.52
N GLU A 318 -1.24 4.81 15.98
CA GLU A 318 -1.87 3.62 16.56
C GLU A 318 -0.84 2.84 17.38
N PHE A 319 -1.26 2.36 18.58
CA PHE A 319 -0.42 1.60 19.50
C PHE A 319 -0.90 0.17 19.59
N TYR A 320 0.04 -0.78 19.51
CA TYR A 320 -0.23 -2.21 19.56
C TYR A 320 0.59 -2.91 20.63
N ALA A 321 0.11 -4.06 21.09
CA ALA A 321 0.88 -5.02 21.86
C ALA A 321 0.66 -6.41 21.27
N ASP A 322 1.76 -7.10 20.93
CA ASP A 322 1.76 -8.41 20.29
C ASP A 322 0.79 -8.46 19.09
N GLY A 323 0.81 -7.41 18.25
CA GLY A 323 -0.03 -7.25 17.06
C GLY A 323 -1.51 -6.92 17.35
N ASN A 324 -1.92 -6.75 18.62
CA ASN A 324 -3.28 -6.37 19.00
C ASN A 324 -3.37 -4.86 19.22
N LEU A 325 -4.28 -4.20 18.51
CA LEU A 325 -4.51 -2.76 18.68
C LEU A 325 -4.95 -2.44 20.11
N LEU A 326 -4.20 -1.58 20.80
CA LEU A 326 -4.52 -1.05 22.11
C LEU A 326 -5.40 0.20 22.00
N GLY A 327 -5.06 1.11 21.09
CA GLY A 327 -5.76 2.36 20.82
C GLY A 327 -4.97 3.27 19.89
N GLU A 328 -5.48 4.51 19.72
CA GLU A 328 -4.87 5.52 18.86
C GLU A 328 -4.83 6.89 19.55
N ASP A 329 -3.90 7.75 19.14
CA ASP A 329 -3.83 9.16 19.51
C ASP A 329 -3.69 10.01 18.23
N THR A 330 -4.48 11.09 18.13
CA THR A 330 -4.54 11.99 16.99
C THR A 330 -3.87 13.35 17.24
N THR A 331 -3.23 13.51 18.41
CA THR A 331 -2.68 14.79 18.86
C THR A 331 -1.29 14.64 19.46
N GLU A 332 -0.33 15.41 18.93
CA GLU A 332 1.02 15.48 19.50
C GLU A 332 1.02 16.13 20.92
N PRO A 333 1.79 15.61 21.87
CA PRO A 333 2.66 14.44 21.84
C PRO A 333 1.87 13.13 21.91
N TYR A 334 2.14 12.18 21.01
CA TYR A 334 1.40 10.94 20.88
C TYR A 334 1.68 10.01 22.06
N SER A 335 0.61 9.51 22.67
CA SER A 335 0.73 8.63 23.83
C SER A 335 -0.48 7.73 24.03
N TYR A 336 -0.25 6.57 24.64
CA TYR A 336 -1.31 5.66 25.04
C TYR A 336 -1.06 5.08 26.43
N ASN A 337 -2.08 5.10 27.30
CA ASN A 337 -1.99 4.51 28.62
C ASN A 337 -2.58 3.10 28.62
N TRP A 338 -1.71 2.10 28.45
CA TRP A 338 -2.09 0.70 28.46
C TRP A 338 -2.30 0.22 29.87
N THR A 339 -3.54 -0.09 30.22
CA THR A 339 -3.96 -0.42 31.60
C THR A 339 -4.07 -1.91 31.86
N SER A 340 -3.84 -2.32 33.12
CA SER A 340 -4.02 -3.72 33.57
C SER A 340 -3.11 -4.74 32.89
N VAL A 341 -1.88 -4.33 32.57
CA VAL A 341 -0.88 -5.20 31.98
C VAL A 341 -0.40 -6.22 33.00
N GLY A 342 -0.53 -7.51 32.67
CA GLY A 342 -0.05 -8.61 33.50
C GLY A 342 1.45 -8.86 33.37
N ASP A 343 1.96 -9.82 34.14
CA ASP A 343 3.32 -10.30 33.97
C ASP A 343 3.48 -10.93 32.57
N GLY A 344 4.56 -10.61 31.85
CA GLY A 344 4.80 -11.12 30.51
C GLY A 344 5.92 -10.38 29.81
N CYS A 345 6.24 -10.82 28.59
CA CYS A 345 7.03 -10.08 27.62
C CYS A 345 6.11 -9.64 26.52
N TYR A 346 6.29 -8.43 26.04
CA TYR A 346 5.41 -7.82 25.06
C TYR A 346 6.23 -7.09 24.01
N LEU A 347 5.86 -7.29 22.75
CA LEU A 347 6.28 -6.41 21.66
C LEU A 347 5.25 -5.26 21.60
N ILE A 348 5.71 -4.05 21.93
CA ILE A 348 4.93 -2.83 21.74
C ILE A 348 5.29 -2.27 20.37
N GLU A 349 4.30 -1.94 19.56
CA GLU A 349 4.49 -1.30 18.26
C GLU A 349 3.71 0.02 18.22
N ALA A 350 4.31 1.04 17.59
CA ALA A 350 3.65 2.28 17.23
C ALA A 350 3.60 2.39 15.70
N LYS A 351 2.43 2.72 15.16
CA LYS A 351 2.23 2.92 13.73
C LYS A 351 1.70 4.33 13.48
N ALA A 352 2.52 5.18 12.87
CA ALA A 352 2.09 6.49 12.40
C ALA A 352 1.40 6.37 11.05
N ILE A 353 0.37 7.17 10.84
CA ILE A 353 -0.38 7.27 9.58
C ILE A 353 -0.44 8.75 9.21
N ASP A 354 -0.04 9.08 7.97
CA ASP A 354 -0.05 10.44 7.43
C ASP A 354 -1.39 10.82 6.78
N ASP A 355 -1.50 12.04 6.29
CA ASP A 355 -2.74 12.61 5.71
C ASP A 355 -3.05 12.08 4.30
N ILE A 356 -2.15 11.32 3.69
CA ILE A 356 -2.36 10.64 2.40
C ILE A 356 -2.31 9.12 2.50
N GLY A 357 -2.22 8.56 3.72
CA GLY A 357 -2.40 7.14 4.02
C GLY A 357 -1.13 6.31 4.02
N GLY A 358 0.07 6.94 4.02
CA GLY A 358 1.34 6.27 4.26
C GLY A 358 1.45 5.80 5.71
N GLU A 359 2.21 4.75 5.93
CA GLU A 359 2.36 4.10 7.23
C GLU A 359 3.84 3.93 7.59
N GLY A 360 4.25 4.44 8.77
CA GLY A 360 5.55 4.17 9.37
C GLY A 360 5.39 3.40 10.67
N THR A 361 6.34 2.52 11.01
CA THR A 361 6.25 1.68 12.21
C THR A 361 7.55 1.66 13.00
N ASP A 362 7.45 1.57 14.33
CA ASP A 362 8.55 1.29 15.25
C ASP A 362 8.09 0.29 16.32
N GLY A 363 9.03 -0.51 16.85
CA GLY A 363 8.70 -1.53 17.84
C GLY A 363 9.74 -1.68 18.94
N VAL A 364 9.29 -1.92 20.15
CA VAL A 364 10.13 -2.14 21.34
C VAL A 364 9.67 -3.36 22.11
N GLU A 365 10.62 -4.18 22.54
CA GLU A 365 10.34 -5.32 23.42
C GLU A 365 10.47 -4.91 24.89
N ILE A 366 9.50 -5.29 25.74
CA ILE A 366 9.51 -5.03 27.17
C ILE A 366 9.21 -6.28 27.98
N THR A 367 9.68 -6.28 29.21
CA THR A 367 9.34 -7.28 30.23
C THR A 367 8.46 -6.63 31.28
N VAL A 368 7.37 -7.28 31.69
CA VAL A 368 6.45 -6.79 32.73
C VAL A 368 6.37 -7.77 33.88
N GLY A 369 6.49 -7.28 35.12
CA GLY A 369 6.37 -8.06 36.34
C GLY A 369 7.42 -9.13 36.49
N ALA A 370 7.00 -10.39 36.67
CA ALA A 370 7.91 -11.55 36.76
C ALA A 370 8.51 -11.99 35.43
N GLY A 371 8.18 -11.29 34.36
CA GLY A 371 8.62 -11.59 33.02
C GLY A 371 7.79 -12.65 32.31
N CYS A 372 8.11 -12.87 31.02
CA CYS A 372 7.64 -14.05 30.34
C CYS A 372 8.39 -15.25 30.90
N GLY A 373 7.71 -16.28 31.32
CA GLY A 373 8.37 -17.58 31.38
C GLY A 373 8.98 -17.88 30.00
N GLN A 374 9.86 -18.84 29.94
CA GLN A 374 10.41 -19.32 28.67
C GLN A 374 9.29 -19.62 27.67
N LEU A 375 9.35 -19.00 26.47
CA LEU A 375 8.41 -19.22 25.38
C LEU A 375 9.16 -19.66 24.13
N PRO A 376 8.59 -20.60 23.35
CA PRO A 376 9.19 -20.98 22.08
C PRO A 376 9.37 -19.76 21.17
N TYR A 377 10.50 -19.64 20.47
CA TYR A 377 10.79 -18.51 19.57
C TYR A 377 9.65 -18.23 18.57
N TYR A 378 9.08 -19.26 17.98
CA TYR A 378 7.95 -19.13 17.04
C TYR A 378 6.56 -19.19 17.71
N GLY A 379 6.47 -18.96 19.01
CA GLY A 379 5.21 -19.00 19.76
C GLY A 379 4.63 -20.41 19.97
N THR A 380 5.18 -21.44 19.31
CA THR A 380 4.79 -22.85 19.45
C THR A 380 6.03 -23.74 19.49
N PRO A 381 6.03 -24.84 20.28
CA PRO A 381 7.14 -25.79 20.32
C PRO A 381 7.50 -26.32 18.94
N MET A 382 8.82 -26.35 18.61
CA MET A 382 9.32 -26.89 17.35
C MET A 382 9.03 -28.40 17.29
N GLN A 383 8.31 -28.82 16.24
CA GLN A 383 7.96 -30.23 16.08
C GLN A 383 9.17 -31.03 15.55
N LEU A 384 9.61 -32.06 16.29
CA LEU A 384 10.65 -32.96 15.82
C LEU A 384 10.08 -34.07 14.93
N PRO A 385 10.82 -34.54 13.90
CA PRO A 385 12.18 -34.15 13.51
C PRO A 385 12.20 -32.75 12.85
N ALA A 386 13.27 -31.99 13.13
CA ALA A 386 13.43 -30.62 12.62
C ALA A 386 14.89 -30.19 12.60
N ARG A 387 15.20 -29.20 11.80
CA ARG A 387 16.40 -28.38 11.90
C ARG A 387 16.06 -27.15 12.76
N ILE A 388 16.88 -26.87 13.74
CA ILE A 388 16.76 -25.77 14.71
C ILE A 388 17.94 -24.84 14.46
N GLU A 389 17.69 -23.64 13.96
CA GLU A 389 18.74 -22.65 13.78
C GLU A 389 19.24 -22.16 15.14
N ALA A 390 20.54 -21.91 15.27
CA ALA A 390 21.13 -21.58 16.56
C ALA A 390 20.63 -20.23 17.11
N GLU A 391 20.34 -19.29 16.24
CA GLU A 391 19.81 -17.97 16.54
C GLU A 391 18.34 -17.97 16.96
N ASP A 392 17.59 -19.05 16.73
CA ASP A 392 16.18 -19.19 17.04
C ASP A 392 15.93 -19.76 18.45
N TYR A 393 16.81 -19.44 19.42
CA TYR A 393 16.61 -19.81 20.82
C TYR A 393 15.35 -19.13 21.39
N ASP A 394 14.77 -19.74 22.41
CA ASP A 394 13.51 -19.31 23.04
C ASP A 394 13.53 -17.86 23.49
N LEU A 395 12.34 -17.29 23.65
CA LEU A 395 12.10 -15.98 24.27
C LEU A 395 12.08 -16.12 25.80
N GLY A 396 12.45 -15.08 26.52
CA GLY A 396 12.45 -15.06 27.97
C GLY A 396 13.64 -14.33 28.58
N GLY A 397 14.67 -14.08 27.75
CA GLY A 397 15.84 -13.31 28.15
C GLY A 397 16.86 -14.09 28.96
N GLN A 398 17.83 -13.36 29.48
CA GLN A 398 18.97 -13.82 30.25
C GLN A 398 18.53 -14.65 31.48
N ASN A 399 19.16 -15.81 31.69
CA ASN A 399 18.85 -16.81 32.74
C ASN A 399 17.50 -17.55 32.60
N ILE A 400 16.74 -17.31 31.54
CA ILE A 400 15.47 -17.98 31.27
C ILE A 400 15.55 -18.78 29.95
N ALA A 401 15.87 -18.12 28.85
CA ALA A 401 15.96 -18.72 27.53
C ALA A 401 17.42 -18.89 27.05
N TYR A 402 18.30 -18.10 27.60
CA TYR A 402 19.75 -18.19 27.35
C TYR A 402 20.54 -17.69 28.58
N TYR A 403 21.82 -17.95 28.56
CA TYR A 403 22.80 -17.33 29.45
C TYR A 403 24.02 -16.94 28.65
N ASP A 404 24.29 -15.66 28.59
CA ASP A 404 25.48 -15.07 28.01
C ASP A 404 26.33 -14.41 29.10
N THR A 405 27.67 -14.42 28.97
CA THR A 405 28.59 -13.95 29.98
C THR A 405 29.08 -12.53 29.79
N ASP A 406 28.86 -11.94 28.63
CA ASP A 406 29.14 -10.52 28.37
C ASP A 406 27.85 -9.80 27.90
N ALA A 407 27.89 -8.52 27.76
CA ALA A 407 26.73 -7.72 27.46
C ALA A 407 26.73 -7.27 25.99
N GLY A 408 25.61 -7.47 25.32
CA GLY A 408 25.35 -7.02 23.96
C GLY A 408 25.89 -7.99 22.90
N ASN A 409 25.15 -8.09 21.79
CA ASN A 409 25.46 -8.96 20.68
C ASN A 409 26.69 -8.46 19.88
N ASN A 410 27.85 -9.09 20.08
CA ASN A 410 29.11 -8.71 19.42
C ASN A 410 29.05 -8.87 17.88
N GLY A 411 28.23 -9.76 17.36
CA GLY A 411 28.01 -9.92 15.93
C GLY A 411 27.02 -8.91 15.33
N GLY A 412 26.18 -8.32 16.19
CA GLY A 412 25.26 -7.22 15.84
C GLY A 412 24.21 -7.59 14.79
N GLN A 413 23.79 -8.87 14.72
CA GLN A 413 22.84 -9.36 13.71
C GLN A 413 21.64 -10.04 14.38
N TYR A 414 20.51 -10.07 13.67
CA TYR A 414 19.31 -10.85 13.92
C TYR A 414 18.51 -10.50 15.18
N ARG A 415 19.12 -10.52 16.38
CA ARG A 415 18.46 -10.20 17.67
C ARG A 415 19.25 -9.13 18.43
N ASN A 416 18.54 -8.36 19.26
CA ASN A 416 19.13 -7.25 20.04
C ASN A 416 19.43 -7.64 21.49
N GLU A 417 19.43 -8.94 21.80
CA GLU A 417 19.79 -9.50 23.10
C GLU A 417 21.32 -9.70 23.21
N ASP A 418 21.77 -10.25 24.34
CA ASP A 418 23.21 -10.39 24.61
C ASP A 418 23.89 -11.50 23.77
N VAL A 419 23.15 -12.50 23.29
CA VAL A 419 23.71 -13.62 22.52
C VAL A 419 24.35 -13.14 21.22
N ASP A 420 25.60 -13.56 20.99
CA ASP A 420 26.44 -13.13 19.90
C ASP A 420 26.09 -13.81 18.56
N ILE A 421 25.44 -13.08 17.67
CA ILE A 421 24.98 -13.58 16.37
C ILE A 421 25.65 -12.83 15.24
N GLU A 422 26.26 -13.56 14.30
CA GLU A 422 26.86 -13.02 13.09
C GLU A 422 26.30 -13.67 11.80
N GLY A 423 26.57 -13.08 10.65
CA GLY A 423 26.18 -13.66 9.34
C GLY A 423 26.89 -14.95 9.05
N CYS A 424 26.16 -15.99 8.60
CA CYS A 424 26.65 -17.31 8.26
C CYS A 424 27.01 -17.43 6.78
N SER A 425 28.16 -18.05 6.47
CA SER A 425 28.60 -18.38 5.10
C SER A 425 28.44 -19.84 4.70
N ASP A 426 27.66 -20.62 5.46
CA ASP A 426 27.32 -22.00 5.06
C ASP A 426 26.43 -22.00 3.81
N ALA A 427 26.22 -23.17 3.22
CA ALA A 427 25.54 -23.34 1.94
C ALA A 427 24.13 -22.71 1.90
N ASP A 428 23.44 -22.68 3.05
CA ASP A 428 22.07 -22.15 3.17
C ASP A 428 22.02 -20.67 3.61
N GLY A 429 23.21 -20.05 3.93
CA GLY A 429 23.27 -18.66 4.41
C GLY A 429 22.71 -18.51 5.82
N GLY A 430 22.04 -17.39 6.11
CA GLY A 430 21.43 -17.10 7.41
C GLY A 430 22.43 -16.53 8.43
N TYR A 431 22.27 -16.94 9.69
CA TYR A 431 23.09 -16.48 10.79
C TYR A 431 23.71 -17.67 11.54
N ASN A 432 24.62 -17.38 12.45
CA ASN A 432 25.19 -18.37 13.36
C ASN A 432 25.48 -17.70 14.72
N VAL A 433 25.46 -18.48 15.79
CA VAL A 433 25.91 -18.04 17.10
C VAL A 433 27.40 -18.26 17.21
N GLY A 434 28.14 -17.21 17.55
CA GLY A 434 29.58 -17.21 17.79
C GLY A 434 29.92 -16.90 19.24
N TRP A 435 31.21 -16.62 19.51
CA TRP A 435 31.73 -16.22 20.84
C TRP A 435 31.16 -17.00 22.03
N LEU A 436 30.98 -18.33 21.89
CA LEU A 436 30.39 -19.24 22.88
C LEU A 436 31.43 -19.71 23.91
N PRO A 437 31.70 -19.05 25.04
CA PRO A 437 32.56 -19.56 26.10
C PRO A 437 31.86 -20.64 26.92
N VAL A 438 32.67 -21.36 27.72
CA VAL A 438 32.15 -22.34 28.66
C VAL A 438 31.36 -21.66 29.76
N GLY A 439 30.16 -22.14 30.03
CA GLY A 439 29.22 -21.60 31.02
C GLY A 439 28.01 -20.96 30.43
N GLU A 440 28.03 -20.59 29.15
CA GLU A 440 26.86 -20.14 28.42
C GLU A 440 25.93 -21.27 28.02
N TRP A 441 24.72 -20.94 27.64
CA TRP A 441 23.76 -21.91 27.15
C TRP A 441 22.60 -21.20 26.37
N LEU A 442 22.02 -21.99 25.45
CA LEU A 442 20.83 -21.61 24.69
C LEU A 442 19.74 -22.66 24.89
N GLU A 443 18.49 -22.24 25.01
CA GLU A 443 17.34 -23.13 25.14
C GLU A 443 16.35 -22.99 23.99
N TYR A 444 15.74 -24.13 23.67
CA TYR A 444 14.79 -24.29 22.57
C TYR A 444 13.65 -25.17 23.04
N THR A 445 12.42 -24.71 22.97
CA THR A 445 11.26 -25.54 23.30
C THR A 445 10.86 -26.40 22.11
N VAL A 446 10.99 -27.69 22.24
CA VAL A 446 10.70 -28.69 21.20
C VAL A 446 9.55 -29.61 21.62
N ASN A 447 8.82 -30.16 20.64
CA ASN A 447 7.86 -31.23 20.86
C ASN A 447 8.36 -32.52 20.20
N VAL A 448 8.59 -33.55 20.99
CA VAL A 448 8.94 -34.89 20.55
C VAL A 448 7.64 -35.66 20.30
N PRO A 449 7.25 -35.95 19.04
CA PRO A 449 5.94 -36.57 18.77
C PRO A 449 5.88 -38.03 19.23
N VAL A 450 7.00 -38.76 19.21
CA VAL A 450 7.09 -40.19 19.55
C VAL A 450 8.34 -40.42 20.35
N ALA A 451 8.25 -41.12 21.48
CA ALA A 451 9.42 -41.53 22.22
C ALA A 451 10.26 -42.55 21.42
N GLY A 452 11.57 -42.40 21.39
CA GLY A 452 12.43 -43.27 20.61
C GLY A 452 13.85 -42.75 20.43
N GLU A 453 14.57 -43.39 19.52
CA GLU A 453 15.91 -43.01 19.15
C GLU A 453 15.90 -41.91 18.11
N TYR A 454 16.62 -40.81 18.38
CA TYR A 454 16.82 -39.68 17.49
C TYR A 454 18.32 -39.48 17.24
N THR A 455 18.67 -39.06 16.04
CA THR A 455 20.01 -38.60 15.69
C THR A 455 20.05 -37.08 15.76
N ILE A 456 21.04 -36.55 16.46
CA ILE A 456 21.34 -35.14 16.57
C ILE A 456 22.61 -34.84 15.80
N ASP A 457 22.52 -33.94 14.82
CA ASP A 457 23.64 -33.41 14.03
C ASP A 457 23.88 -31.94 14.45
N VAL A 458 25.06 -31.70 15.04
CA VAL A 458 25.49 -30.33 15.41
C VAL A 458 26.33 -29.75 14.28
N ARG A 459 25.88 -28.69 13.64
CA ARG A 459 26.59 -27.98 12.57
C ARG A 459 27.45 -26.88 13.13
N SER A 460 28.77 -27.02 13.06
CA SER A 460 29.72 -26.12 13.69
C SER A 460 30.91 -25.79 12.82
N ALA A 461 31.56 -24.65 13.10
CA ALA A 461 32.82 -24.23 12.49
C ALA A 461 33.84 -23.87 13.57
N SER A 462 35.12 -24.27 13.38
CA SER A 462 36.19 -23.98 14.33
C SER A 462 37.54 -23.82 13.62
N PRO A 463 38.31 -22.76 13.88
CA PRO A 463 39.56 -22.51 13.13
C PRO A 463 40.71 -23.47 13.47
N SER A 464 40.76 -24.02 14.69
CA SER A 464 42.01 -24.71 15.12
C SER A 464 41.83 -25.95 16.00
N LEU A 465 41.06 -25.89 17.07
CA LEU A 465 41.03 -26.97 18.09
C LEU A 465 39.74 -27.78 18.10
N GLY A 466 38.74 -27.36 17.32
CA GLY A 466 37.39 -27.86 17.46
C GLY A 466 36.70 -27.28 18.68
N GLY A 467 35.47 -27.74 18.94
CA GLY A 467 34.67 -27.36 20.09
C GLY A 467 34.11 -28.58 20.80
N LYS A 468 33.49 -28.36 21.95
CA LYS A 468 32.72 -29.41 22.65
C LYS A 468 31.44 -28.81 23.22
N CYS A 469 30.37 -29.59 23.19
CA CYS A 469 29.10 -29.25 23.79
C CYS A 469 28.42 -30.47 24.42
N SER A 470 27.38 -30.22 25.19
CA SER A 470 26.39 -31.22 25.58
C SER A 470 24.98 -30.69 25.30
N ILE A 471 24.02 -31.58 25.06
CA ILE A 471 22.62 -31.22 24.83
C ILE A 471 21.76 -32.01 25.82
N SER A 472 20.96 -31.26 26.59
CA SER A 472 19.99 -31.80 27.53
C SER A 472 18.57 -31.62 27.03
N PHE A 473 17.66 -32.48 27.48
CA PHE A 473 16.23 -32.40 27.25
C PHE A 473 15.53 -32.56 28.60
N GLY A 474 14.58 -31.64 28.90
CA GLY A 474 13.90 -31.63 30.19
C GLY A 474 14.86 -31.56 31.39
N GLY A 475 15.99 -30.87 31.24
CA GLY A 475 17.02 -30.72 32.26
C GLY A 475 17.96 -31.94 32.42
N GLN A 476 17.81 -32.98 31.60
CA GLN A 476 18.68 -34.18 31.66
C GLN A 476 19.66 -34.21 30.48
N ASP A 477 20.96 -34.28 30.74
CA ASP A 477 21.97 -34.47 29.70
C ASP A 477 21.68 -35.79 28.97
N LYS A 478 21.41 -35.73 27.66
CA LYS A 478 21.08 -36.88 26.80
C LYS A 478 22.22 -37.26 25.88
N THR A 479 23.15 -36.36 25.59
CA THR A 479 24.22 -36.61 24.62
C THR A 479 25.55 -36.96 25.26
N GLY A 480 25.75 -36.55 26.52
CA GLY A 480 27.12 -36.44 27.04
C GLY A 480 27.93 -35.42 26.23
N GLU A 481 29.24 -35.47 26.32
CA GLU A 481 30.12 -34.54 25.62
C GLU A 481 30.25 -34.91 24.13
N ILE A 482 29.80 -34.01 23.23
CA ILE A 482 29.98 -34.07 21.78
C ILE A 482 31.26 -33.33 21.43
N SER A 483 32.21 -33.97 20.76
CA SER A 483 33.43 -33.33 20.30
C SER A 483 33.34 -32.97 18.82
N MET A 484 33.35 -31.70 18.51
CA MET A 484 33.27 -31.14 17.16
C MET A 484 34.68 -30.96 16.57
N PRO A 485 34.90 -31.20 15.26
CA PRO A 485 36.22 -31.13 14.64
C PRO A 485 36.69 -29.70 14.42
N ALA A 486 38.01 -29.51 14.31
CA ALA A 486 38.57 -28.31 13.72
C ALA A 486 38.30 -28.32 12.21
N THR A 487 37.78 -27.23 11.70
CA THR A 487 37.40 -27.05 10.27
C THR A 487 38.31 -26.06 9.52
N GLY A 488 39.23 -25.40 10.25
CA GLY A 488 40.24 -24.50 9.69
C GLY A 488 39.82 -23.05 9.55
N SER A 489 38.54 -22.71 9.81
CA SER A 489 38.01 -21.34 9.76
C SER A 489 36.75 -21.22 10.64
N TRP A 490 36.44 -20.00 11.08
CA TRP A 490 35.19 -19.66 11.78
C TRP A 490 33.93 -19.82 10.90
N GLN A 491 34.11 -19.94 9.59
CA GLN A 491 33.02 -20.01 8.61
C GLN A 491 33.20 -21.22 7.64
N THR A 492 33.96 -22.25 8.06
CA THR A 492 34.01 -23.54 7.35
C THR A 492 33.32 -24.59 8.22
N TRP A 493 32.25 -25.17 7.70
CA TRP A 493 31.26 -25.89 8.48
C TRP A 493 31.37 -27.41 8.34
N ALA A 494 31.19 -28.11 9.46
CA ALA A 494 31.10 -29.57 9.51
C ALA A 494 30.02 -30.00 10.50
N SER A 495 29.36 -31.13 10.22
CA SER A 495 28.37 -31.71 11.12
C SER A 495 29.01 -32.82 11.96
N THR A 496 28.59 -32.91 13.22
CA THR A 496 28.97 -34.00 14.15
C THR A 496 27.70 -34.66 14.67
N SER A 497 27.58 -35.98 14.47
CA SER A 497 26.37 -36.74 14.78
C SER A 497 26.49 -37.49 16.10
N THR A 498 25.39 -37.60 16.84
CA THR A 498 25.23 -38.50 18.00
C THR A 498 23.78 -39.01 18.04
N THR A 499 23.55 -40.12 18.74
CA THR A 499 22.19 -40.67 18.93
C THR A 499 21.75 -40.55 20.39
N VAL A 500 20.47 -40.26 20.59
CA VAL A 500 19.87 -40.08 21.93
C VAL A 500 18.51 -40.77 22.01
N GLN A 501 18.11 -41.15 23.23
CA GLN A 501 16.73 -41.57 23.51
C GLN A 501 15.94 -40.42 24.07
N LEU A 502 14.86 -40.02 23.36
CA LEU A 502 13.96 -38.95 23.77
C LEU A 502 12.60 -39.50 24.18
N GLU A 503 12.01 -38.90 25.21
CA GLU A 503 10.67 -39.15 25.62
C GLU A 503 9.69 -38.29 24.79
N ALA A 504 8.44 -38.76 24.59
CA ALA A 504 7.43 -37.99 23.89
C ALA A 504 6.93 -36.79 24.71
N GLY A 505 6.55 -35.72 24.04
CA GLY A 505 5.97 -34.51 24.63
C GLY A 505 6.84 -33.27 24.45
N VAL A 506 6.31 -32.14 24.97
CA VAL A 506 7.02 -30.86 24.95
C VAL A 506 8.14 -30.87 25.97
N GLN A 507 9.33 -30.50 25.52
CA GLN A 507 10.55 -30.48 26.35
C GLN A 507 11.38 -29.25 25.99
N VAL A 508 12.09 -28.72 26.98
CA VAL A 508 13.15 -27.73 26.75
C VAL A 508 14.45 -28.47 26.41
N MET A 509 14.97 -28.23 25.23
CA MET A 509 16.30 -28.63 24.81
C MET A 509 17.27 -27.50 25.17
N ARG A 510 18.35 -27.82 25.88
CA ARG A 510 19.42 -26.88 26.20
C ARG A 510 20.72 -27.30 25.53
N PHE A 511 21.31 -26.43 24.75
CA PHE A 511 22.67 -26.52 24.22
C PHE A 511 23.63 -25.85 25.19
N THR A 512 24.72 -26.52 25.54
CA THR A 512 25.71 -26.00 26.49
C THR A 512 27.13 -26.25 25.98
N PRO A 513 27.93 -25.20 25.68
CA PRO A 513 29.35 -25.34 25.36
C PRO A 513 30.12 -25.90 26.56
N THR A 514 30.88 -26.98 26.37
CA THR A 514 31.77 -27.55 27.37
C THR A 514 33.24 -27.26 27.08
N TYR A 515 33.55 -26.83 25.84
CA TYR A 515 34.84 -26.30 25.41
C TYR A 515 34.62 -25.28 24.30
N SER A 516 35.15 -24.07 24.47
CA SER A 516 34.96 -22.95 23.55
C SER A 516 35.80 -23.03 22.26
N GLY A 517 35.61 -22.12 21.34
CA GLY A 517 36.42 -21.96 20.13
C GLY A 517 35.73 -22.47 18.86
N PHE A 518 34.45 -22.41 18.80
CA PHE A 518 33.62 -22.76 17.64
C PHE A 518 32.44 -21.82 17.48
N ASN A 519 31.88 -21.75 16.27
CA ASN A 519 30.59 -21.17 15.94
C ASN A 519 29.56 -22.28 15.76
N LEU A 520 28.33 -22.05 16.17
CA LEU A 520 27.17 -22.94 16.00
C LEU A 520 26.23 -22.38 14.95
N ASN A 521 25.94 -23.14 13.87
CA ASN A 521 25.00 -22.75 12.84
C ASN A 521 23.60 -23.30 13.16
N TYR A 522 23.45 -24.61 13.23
CA TYR A 522 22.19 -25.25 13.56
C TYR A 522 22.36 -26.59 14.26
N ILE A 523 21.25 -27.07 14.82
CA ILE A 523 21.13 -28.44 15.36
C ILE A 523 20.02 -29.13 14.55
N GLU A 524 20.36 -30.16 13.78
CA GLU A 524 19.40 -30.97 13.05
C GLU A 524 19.07 -32.23 13.83
N ILE A 525 17.78 -32.44 14.12
CA ILE A 525 17.32 -33.63 14.86
C ILE A 525 16.48 -34.47 13.92
N THR A 526 16.93 -35.67 13.63
CA THR A 526 16.25 -36.65 12.79
C THR A 526 15.87 -37.88 13.59
N GLY A 527 14.82 -38.58 13.21
CA GLY A 527 14.34 -39.78 13.87
C GLY A 527 13.38 -40.56 13.00
N ASP A 528 13.32 -41.88 13.20
CA ASP A 528 12.33 -42.71 12.52
C ASP A 528 10.99 -42.63 13.28
N ILE A 529 10.12 -41.71 12.89
CA ILE A 529 8.77 -41.56 13.43
C ILE A 529 7.77 -42.54 12.81
N SER A 530 8.21 -43.52 12.05
CA SER A 530 7.36 -44.56 11.43
C SER A 530 6.68 -45.50 12.43
N ALA A 531 7.00 -45.39 13.73
CA ALA A 531 6.22 -46.03 14.78
C ALA A 531 4.88 -45.25 14.93
N VAL A 532 3.92 -45.56 14.08
CA VAL A 532 2.52 -45.11 14.21
C VAL A 532 2.06 -45.41 15.63
N VAL A 533 1.76 -44.39 16.41
CA VAL A 533 1.02 -44.56 17.66
C VAL A 533 -0.33 -45.18 17.31
N PRO A 534 -0.64 -46.40 17.72
CA PRO A 534 -1.96 -46.94 17.43
C PRO A 534 -3.00 -46.14 18.20
N GLY A 535 -3.76 -45.28 17.54
CA GLY A 535 -4.97 -44.72 18.12
C GLY A 535 -5.26 -43.22 17.97
N VAL A 536 -4.43 -42.44 17.27
CA VAL A 536 -4.80 -41.06 16.94
C VAL A 536 -4.58 -40.79 15.46
N ASP A 537 -5.51 -41.30 14.64
CA ASP A 537 -5.68 -40.75 13.30
C ASP A 537 -6.22 -39.33 13.45
N PRO A 538 -5.64 -38.33 12.74
CA PRO A 538 -6.24 -37.00 12.71
C PRO A 538 -7.70 -37.12 12.25
N ALA A 539 -8.60 -36.43 12.94
CA ALA A 539 -10.05 -36.55 12.71
C ALA A 539 -10.51 -36.08 11.32
N GLY A 540 -9.58 -35.61 10.46
CA GLY A 540 -9.88 -35.14 9.12
C GLY A 540 -8.62 -34.74 8.35
N TYR A 541 -8.79 -34.45 7.05
CA TYR A 541 -7.77 -33.83 6.22
C TYR A 541 -7.62 -32.36 6.62
N ALA A 542 -6.42 -31.89 6.86
CA ALA A 542 -6.12 -30.49 7.09
C ALA A 542 -4.91 -30.03 6.27
N LEU A 543 -4.96 -28.81 5.77
CA LEU A 543 -3.84 -28.09 5.19
C LEU A 543 -3.54 -26.90 6.11
N HIS A 544 -2.32 -26.83 6.60
CA HIS A 544 -1.90 -25.76 7.48
C HIS A 544 -1.36 -24.57 6.67
N PRO A 545 -1.37 -23.35 7.24
CA PRO A 545 -0.72 -22.20 6.60
C PRO A 545 0.73 -22.48 6.26
N CYS A 546 1.17 -22.02 5.08
CA CYS A 546 2.58 -22.09 4.71
C CYS A 546 3.39 -21.16 5.61
N TYR A 547 4.56 -21.59 6.03
CA TYR A 547 5.46 -20.76 6.81
C TYR A 547 6.92 -20.92 6.34
N PRO A 548 7.69 -19.81 6.24
CA PRO A 548 7.24 -18.42 6.29
C PRO A 548 6.35 -18.04 5.11
N ASN A 549 5.45 -17.06 5.30
CA ASN A 549 4.63 -16.49 4.24
C ASN A 549 4.44 -14.97 4.51
N PRO A 550 5.01 -14.06 3.69
CA PRO A 550 5.71 -14.35 2.43
C PRO A 550 7.03 -15.11 2.62
N PHE A 551 7.40 -15.92 1.63
CA PHE A 551 8.61 -16.75 1.67
C PHE A 551 9.76 -16.17 0.83
N ASN A 552 11.01 -16.37 1.32
CA ASN A 552 12.22 -16.03 0.58
C ASN A 552 13.42 -16.87 1.06
N PRO A 553 13.95 -17.82 0.30
CA PRO A 553 13.43 -18.38 -0.96
C PRO A 553 12.56 -19.64 -0.77
N MET A 554 12.32 -20.10 0.46
CA MET A 554 11.59 -21.35 0.73
C MET A 554 10.44 -21.15 1.71
N THR A 555 9.42 -21.99 1.60
CA THR A 555 8.33 -22.11 2.58
C THR A 555 8.01 -23.58 2.84
N THR A 556 7.54 -23.90 4.02
CA THR A 556 7.07 -25.23 4.38
C THR A 556 5.56 -25.31 4.26
N ILE A 557 5.06 -26.35 3.61
CA ILE A 557 3.65 -26.66 3.48
C ILE A 557 3.38 -27.91 4.33
N SER A 558 2.62 -27.74 5.41
CA SER A 558 2.25 -28.84 6.31
C SER A 558 0.80 -29.25 6.11
N TYR A 559 0.50 -30.55 6.21
CA TYR A 559 -0.84 -31.09 6.07
C TYR A 559 -1.05 -32.34 6.91
N ASP A 560 -2.27 -32.57 7.37
CA ASP A 560 -2.69 -33.77 8.10
C ASP A 560 -3.47 -34.71 7.20
N LEU A 561 -3.20 -36.01 7.33
CA LEU A 561 -3.91 -37.07 6.62
C LEU A 561 -4.47 -38.08 7.61
N PRO A 562 -5.79 -38.35 7.61
CA PRO A 562 -6.40 -39.31 8.53
C PRO A 562 -6.05 -40.77 8.23
N ALA A 563 -5.42 -41.06 7.09
CA ALA A 563 -4.93 -42.37 6.71
C ALA A 563 -3.82 -42.24 5.66
N GLN A 564 -2.99 -43.24 5.53
CA GLN A 564 -1.94 -43.30 4.51
C GLN A 564 -2.57 -43.20 3.10
N THR A 565 -2.24 -42.14 2.36
CA THR A 565 -2.79 -41.86 1.03
C THR A 565 -1.74 -41.17 0.15
N THR A 566 -2.02 -41.13 -1.15
CA THR A 566 -1.19 -40.37 -2.09
C THR A 566 -1.64 -38.92 -2.10
N VAL A 567 -0.73 -38.01 -1.87
CA VAL A 567 -0.94 -36.55 -1.95
C VAL A 567 -0.37 -36.04 -3.28
N SER A 568 -1.11 -35.18 -3.95
CA SER A 568 -0.64 -34.42 -5.10
C SER A 568 -0.69 -32.95 -4.76
N LEU A 569 0.47 -32.29 -4.78
CA LEU A 569 0.60 -30.85 -4.61
C LEU A 569 0.78 -30.21 -5.97
N THR A 570 -0.06 -29.22 -6.30
CA THR A 570 0.06 -28.44 -7.53
C THR A 570 0.10 -26.96 -7.17
N VAL A 571 1.13 -26.27 -7.63
CA VAL A 571 1.32 -24.83 -7.41
C VAL A 571 0.85 -24.09 -8.66
N TYR A 572 0.03 -23.05 -8.46
CA TYR A 572 -0.48 -22.17 -9.52
C TYR A 572 0.03 -20.76 -9.31
N ASP A 573 0.27 -20.05 -10.41
CA ASP A 573 0.44 -18.59 -10.37
C ASP A 573 -0.94 -17.90 -10.20
N VAL A 574 -0.90 -16.60 -10.00
CA VAL A 574 -2.11 -15.77 -9.80
C VAL A 574 -3.05 -15.75 -11.00
N ALA A 575 -2.58 -16.13 -12.19
CA ALA A 575 -3.39 -16.28 -13.39
C ALA A 575 -3.99 -17.70 -13.50
N GLY A 576 -3.76 -18.57 -12.49
CA GLY A 576 -4.23 -19.95 -12.47
C GLY A 576 -3.43 -20.90 -13.34
N LYS A 577 -2.21 -20.53 -13.74
CA LYS A 577 -1.31 -21.38 -14.51
C LYS A 577 -0.45 -22.22 -13.56
N VAL A 578 -0.36 -23.53 -13.82
CA VAL A 578 0.53 -24.42 -13.08
C VAL A 578 1.97 -24.00 -13.27
N VAL A 579 2.69 -23.80 -12.15
CA VAL A 579 4.12 -23.48 -12.12
C VAL A 579 4.97 -24.64 -11.65
N GLN A 580 4.37 -25.61 -10.92
CA GLN A 580 5.01 -26.86 -10.52
C GLN A 580 3.96 -27.92 -10.11
#